data_317eb78c693b86b67b3deead85926335
#
_entry.id   317eb78c693b86b67b3deead85926335
#
_cell.length_a   1.000
_cell.length_b   1.000
_cell.length_c   1.000
_cell.angle_alpha   90.00
_cell.angle_beta   90.00
_cell.angle_gamma   90.00
#
_symmetry.space_group_name_H-M   'P 1'
#
loop_
_entity.id
_entity.type
_entity.pdbx_description
1 polymer ?
#
loop_
_entity_poly.entity_id
_entity_poly.type
_entity_poly.pdbx_seq_one_letter_code
_entity_poly.pdbx_strand_id
1 'polypeptide(L)'
;MTAMTTPILPAGLAELAERYDAILCDVWGVVHNGRGAFAETCQALQRYRAQGGKVVLITNAPVPTARVTAVFDRVGVPRDIFDDCATSGDATRNELARRKPDSVWIFAADGGLEHDRFLYEGLGLEIERSPRADLVLCIGLRDQFEDDPEDYRAEMEEMVAAGLT
;
A
#
# COMPACT_ATOMS: atom_id res chain seq x y z
N MET A 1 16.86 -21.47 25.60
CA MET A 1 17.53 -21.33 24.29
C MET A 1 16.55 -21.79 23.23
N THR A 2 15.92 -20.85 22.52
CA THR A 2 15.02 -21.18 21.40
C THR A 2 15.88 -21.60 20.22
N ALA A 3 15.72 -22.82 19.74
CA ALA A 3 16.43 -23.30 18.57
C ALA A 3 16.11 -22.38 17.39
N MET A 4 17.11 -21.77 16.80
CA MET A 4 16.97 -21.07 15.54
C MET A 4 16.65 -22.09 14.47
N THR A 5 15.40 -22.15 14.04
CA THR A 5 15.01 -22.95 12.88
C THR A 5 15.60 -22.31 11.62
N THR A 6 16.37 -23.07 10.87
CA THR A 6 16.88 -22.60 9.56
C THR A 6 15.68 -22.27 8.67
N PRO A 7 15.67 -21.10 7.98
CA PRO A 7 14.61 -20.77 7.06
C PRO A 7 14.48 -21.81 5.95
N ILE A 8 13.27 -22.18 5.61
CA ILE A 8 12.99 -23.02 4.45
C ILE A 8 13.15 -22.14 3.21
N LEU A 9 14.01 -22.54 2.30
CA LEU A 9 14.19 -21.90 0.99
C LEU A 9 13.56 -22.81 -0.08
N PRO A 10 12.27 -22.61 -0.41
CA PRO A 10 11.60 -23.42 -1.44
C PRO A 10 12.16 -23.07 -2.83
N ALA A 11 12.20 -24.05 -3.71
CA ALA A 11 12.59 -23.85 -5.10
C ALA A 11 11.52 -23.07 -5.89
N GLY A 12 10.31 -22.96 -5.37
CA GLY A 12 9.23 -22.18 -5.95
C GLY A 12 7.92 -22.31 -5.18
N LEU A 13 6.92 -21.57 -5.63
CA LEU A 13 5.59 -21.55 -5.00
C LEU A 13 4.93 -22.93 -4.95
N ALA A 14 5.19 -23.80 -5.92
CA ALA A 14 4.61 -25.16 -5.97
C ALA A 14 4.92 -26.00 -4.74
N GLU A 15 6.08 -25.83 -4.11
CA GLU A 15 6.45 -26.55 -2.87
C GLU A 15 5.64 -26.12 -1.65
N LEU A 16 5.08 -24.92 -1.70
CA LEU A 16 4.31 -24.32 -0.62
C LEU A 16 2.81 -24.43 -0.86
N ALA A 17 2.37 -24.58 -2.11
CA ALA A 17 0.98 -24.50 -2.53
C ALA A 17 0.05 -25.46 -1.77
N GLU A 18 0.52 -26.70 -1.49
CA GLU A 18 -0.26 -27.71 -0.77
C GLU A 18 -0.35 -27.45 0.75
N ARG A 19 0.44 -26.50 1.26
CA ARG A 19 0.55 -26.24 2.72
C ARG A 19 -0.28 -25.03 3.17
N TYR A 20 -0.79 -24.23 2.24
CA TYR A 20 -1.48 -22.98 2.51
C TYR A 20 -2.71 -22.83 1.62
N ASP A 21 -3.82 -22.43 2.21
CA ASP A 21 -5.09 -22.20 1.51
C ASP A 21 -5.16 -20.83 0.83
N ALA A 22 -4.32 -19.89 1.27
CA ALA A 22 -4.29 -18.54 0.76
C ALA A 22 -2.86 -17.96 0.69
N ILE A 23 -2.65 -17.07 -0.25
CA ILE A 23 -1.43 -16.29 -0.43
C ILE A 23 -1.77 -14.81 -0.32
N LEU A 24 -1.01 -14.10 0.51
CA LEU A 24 -0.93 -12.65 0.50
C LEU A 24 0.30 -12.28 -0.31
N CYS A 25 0.12 -11.65 -1.46
CA CYS A 25 1.19 -11.39 -2.43
C CYS A 25 1.40 -9.89 -2.59
N ASP A 26 2.65 -9.44 -2.39
CA ASP A 26 3.02 -8.07 -2.76
C ASP A 26 2.91 -7.85 -4.26
N VAL A 27 2.81 -6.59 -4.68
CA VAL A 27 2.55 -6.19 -6.06
C VAL A 27 3.80 -5.68 -6.74
N TRP A 28 4.38 -4.59 -6.22
CA TRP A 28 5.54 -3.95 -6.86
C TRP A 28 6.81 -4.78 -6.67
N GLY A 29 7.51 -5.06 -7.78
CA GLY A 29 8.71 -5.90 -7.75
C GLY A 29 8.43 -7.41 -7.68
N VAL A 30 7.18 -7.82 -7.50
CA VAL A 30 6.75 -9.23 -7.43
C VAL A 30 5.82 -9.59 -8.58
N VAL A 31 4.77 -8.80 -8.82
CA VAL A 31 3.81 -9.02 -9.92
C VAL A 31 4.20 -8.21 -11.16
N HIS A 32 4.67 -6.98 -10.98
CA HIS A 32 5.14 -6.10 -12.04
C HIS A 32 6.19 -5.11 -11.55
N ASN A 33 6.88 -4.46 -12.50
CA ASN A 33 7.89 -3.42 -12.24
C ASN A 33 7.48 -2.03 -12.77
N GLY A 34 6.18 -1.81 -13.02
CA GLY A 34 5.64 -0.59 -13.60
C GLY A 34 5.79 -0.46 -15.12
N ARG A 35 6.59 -1.32 -15.76
CA ARG A 35 6.78 -1.37 -17.21
C ARG A 35 6.13 -2.59 -17.85
N GLY A 36 6.08 -3.69 -17.11
CA GLY A 36 5.49 -4.94 -17.56
C GLY A 36 5.28 -5.91 -16.41
N ALA A 37 4.36 -6.85 -16.59
CA ALA A 37 4.11 -7.95 -15.67
C ALA A 37 5.26 -8.97 -15.70
N PHE A 38 5.52 -9.58 -14.54
CA PHE A 38 6.43 -10.74 -14.45
C PHE A 38 5.67 -12.00 -14.80
N ALA A 39 5.88 -12.51 -16.02
CA ALA A 39 5.12 -13.63 -16.57
C ALA A 39 5.18 -14.89 -15.70
N GLU A 40 6.34 -15.21 -15.12
CA GLU A 40 6.53 -16.39 -14.29
C GLU A 40 5.72 -16.29 -12.98
N THR A 41 5.72 -15.12 -12.34
CA THR A 41 4.89 -14.85 -11.15
C THR A 41 3.41 -14.98 -11.48
N CYS A 42 2.96 -14.33 -12.55
CA CYS A 42 1.56 -14.40 -12.98
C CYS A 42 1.12 -15.84 -13.23
N GLN A 43 1.92 -16.63 -13.96
CA GLN A 43 1.64 -18.04 -14.20
C GLN A 43 1.63 -18.90 -12.94
N ALA A 44 2.51 -18.61 -11.98
CA ALA A 44 2.55 -19.33 -10.71
C ALA A 44 1.27 -19.08 -9.91
N LEU A 45 0.83 -17.81 -9.81
CA LEU A 45 -0.41 -17.43 -9.14
C LEU A 45 -1.66 -18.00 -9.85
N GLN A 46 -1.69 -17.99 -11.19
CA GLN A 46 -2.77 -18.62 -11.95
C GLN A 46 -2.87 -20.13 -11.65
N ARG A 47 -1.73 -20.84 -11.66
CA ARG A 47 -1.71 -22.27 -11.33
C ARG A 47 -2.18 -22.54 -9.91
N TYR A 48 -1.75 -21.72 -8.94
CA TYR A 48 -2.18 -21.85 -7.55
C TYR A 48 -3.71 -21.69 -7.41
N ARG A 49 -4.28 -20.65 -8.04
CA ARG A 49 -5.72 -20.42 -8.06
C ARG A 49 -6.49 -21.54 -8.77
N ALA A 50 -5.95 -22.07 -9.86
CA ALA A 50 -6.56 -23.19 -10.58
C ALA A 50 -6.66 -24.47 -9.73
N GLN A 51 -5.82 -24.59 -8.70
CA GLN A 51 -5.86 -25.68 -7.70
C GLN A 51 -6.79 -25.39 -6.50
N GLY A 52 -7.51 -24.27 -6.52
CA GLY A 52 -8.44 -23.86 -5.47
C GLY A 52 -7.85 -22.93 -4.41
N GLY A 53 -6.58 -22.57 -4.51
CA GLY A 53 -5.93 -21.60 -3.63
C GLY A 53 -6.48 -20.19 -3.82
N LYS A 54 -6.44 -19.39 -2.76
CA LYS A 54 -6.86 -17.97 -2.77
C LYS A 54 -5.67 -17.04 -2.83
N VAL A 55 -5.75 -16.00 -3.64
CA VAL A 55 -4.71 -14.97 -3.76
C VAL A 55 -5.29 -13.60 -3.48
N VAL A 56 -4.75 -12.93 -2.46
CA VAL A 56 -5.02 -11.52 -2.20
C VAL A 56 -3.75 -10.73 -2.47
N LEU A 57 -3.82 -9.78 -3.38
CA LEU A 57 -2.73 -8.84 -3.59
C LEU A 57 -2.71 -7.81 -2.46
N ILE A 58 -1.53 -7.51 -1.93
CA ILE A 58 -1.34 -6.47 -0.91
C ILE A 58 -0.31 -5.49 -1.44
N THR A 59 -0.58 -4.21 -1.31
CA THR A 59 0.38 -3.18 -1.74
C THR A 59 0.37 -2.00 -0.79
N ASN A 60 1.55 -1.44 -0.55
CA ASN A 60 1.72 -0.18 0.16
C ASN A 60 1.39 1.05 -0.71
N ALA A 61 0.91 0.86 -1.94
CA ALA A 61 0.51 1.97 -2.79
C ALA A 61 -0.57 2.82 -2.10
N PRO A 62 -0.35 4.13 -1.91
CA PRO A 62 -1.27 5.03 -1.22
C PRO A 62 -2.41 5.46 -2.15
N VAL A 63 -2.98 4.52 -2.88
CA VAL A 63 -4.05 4.77 -3.87
C VAL A 63 -5.15 3.71 -3.73
N PRO A 64 -6.40 4.03 -4.07
CA PRO A 64 -7.48 3.05 -4.09
C PRO A 64 -7.22 1.90 -5.05
N THR A 65 -7.75 0.71 -4.74
CA THR A 65 -7.65 -0.51 -5.56
C THR A 65 -7.99 -0.27 -7.03
N ALA A 66 -9.00 0.56 -7.32
CA ALA A 66 -9.37 0.88 -8.70
C ALA A 66 -8.22 1.51 -9.52
N ARG A 67 -7.35 2.31 -8.88
CA ARG A 67 -6.18 2.89 -9.53
C ARG A 67 -5.06 1.87 -9.73
N VAL A 68 -4.82 1.02 -8.74
CA VAL A 68 -3.85 -0.08 -8.85
C VAL A 68 -4.23 -1.01 -10.00
N THR A 69 -5.48 -1.41 -10.05
CA THR A 69 -5.96 -2.31 -11.10
C THR A 69 -5.95 -1.68 -12.50
N ALA A 70 -6.13 -0.36 -12.62
CA ALA A 70 -5.95 0.35 -13.88
C ALA A 70 -4.47 0.32 -14.37
N VAL A 71 -3.50 0.28 -13.43
CA VAL A 71 -2.09 0.04 -13.79
C VAL A 71 -1.90 -1.37 -14.34
N PHE A 72 -2.56 -2.37 -13.76
CA PHE A 72 -2.47 -3.77 -14.21
C PHE A 72 -2.83 -3.93 -15.68
N ASP A 73 -3.91 -3.29 -16.14
CA ASP A 73 -4.32 -3.32 -17.54
C ASP A 73 -3.23 -2.75 -18.47
N ARG A 74 -2.58 -1.68 -18.03
CA ARG A 74 -1.52 -1.01 -18.79
C ARG A 74 -0.24 -1.82 -18.86
N VAL A 75 0.12 -2.55 -17.80
CA VAL A 75 1.38 -3.31 -17.72
C VAL A 75 1.20 -4.79 -18.07
N GLY A 76 -0.02 -5.22 -18.39
CA GLY A 76 -0.32 -6.58 -18.83
C GLY A 76 -0.41 -7.61 -17.72
N VAL A 77 -0.80 -7.21 -16.49
CA VAL A 77 -1.09 -8.13 -15.38
C VAL A 77 -2.45 -8.78 -15.62
N PRO A 78 -2.53 -10.12 -15.72
CA PRO A 78 -3.81 -10.81 -15.93
C PRO A 78 -4.73 -10.64 -14.71
N ARG A 79 -6.03 -10.50 -14.95
CA ARG A 79 -7.03 -10.32 -13.88
C ARG A 79 -7.35 -11.60 -13.11
N ASP A 80 -6.99 -12.74 -13.66
CA ASP A 80 -7.24 -14.07 -13.08
C ASP A 80 -6.15 -14.55 -12.13
N ILE A 81 -5.13 -13.73 -11.85
CA ILE A 81 -4.06 -14.10 -10.90
C ILE A 81 -4.43 -13.87 -9.42
N PHE A 82 -5.51 -13.14 -9.13
CA PHE A 82 -5.91 -12.79 -7.78
C PHE A 82 -7.43 -12.84 -7.59
N ASP A 83 -7.87 -12.97 -6.35
CA ASP A 83 -9.27 -12.93 -5.94
C ASP A 83 -9.65 -11.53 -5.44
N ASP A 84 -8.72 -10.86 -4.75
CA ASP A 84 -8.92 -9.53 -4.19
C ASP A 84 -7.60 -8.76 -4.12
N CYS A 85 -7.70 -7.44 -3.87
CA CYS A 85 -6.53 -6.56 -3.74
C CYS A 85 -6.74 -5.56 -2.61
N ALA A 86 -5.84 -5.55 -1.65
CA ALA A 86 -5.81 -4.61 -0.54
C ALA A 86 -4.70 -3.58 -0.75
N THR A 87 -5.05 -2.29 -0.64
CA THR A 87 -4.10 -1.18 -0.77
C THR A 87 -4.01 -0.36 0.51
N SER A 88 -2.88 0.30 0.75
CA SER A 88 -2.79 1.25 1.86
C SER A 88 -3.74 2.44 1.67
N GLY A 89 -4.03 2.80 0.41
CA GLY A 89 -4.99 3.85 0.10
C GLY A 89 -6.42 3.52 0.55
N ASP A 90 -6.91 2.31 0.27
CA ASP A 90 -8.24 1.89 0.74
C ASP A 90 -8.26 1.71 2.27
N ALA A 91 -7.19 1.18 2.87
CA ALA A 91 -7.07 1.07 4.32
C ALA A 91 -7.13 2.46 4.99
N THR A 92 -6.42 3.44 4.44
CA THR A 92 -6.44 4.83 4.89
C THR A 92 -7.85 5.43 4.79
N ARG A 93 -8.52 5.31 3.64
CA ARG A 93 -9.89 5.81 3.47
C ARG A 93 -10.86 5.19 4.46
N ASN A 94 -10.76 3.88 4.67
CA ASN A 94 -11.61 3.18 5.64
C ASN A 94 -11.36 3.67 7.07
N GLU A 95 -10.10 3.92 7.42
CA GLU A 95 -9.76 4.42 8.74
C GLU A 95 -10.22 5.88 8.94
N LEU A 96 -10.05 6.75 7.96
CA LEU A 96 -10.57 8.11 7.99
C LEU A 96 -12.11 8.11 8.11
N ALA A 97 -12.80 7.29 7.33
CA ALA A 97 -14.26 7.15 7.39
C ALA A 97 -14.74 6.61 8.76
N ARG A 98 -13.95 5.76 9.41
CA ARG A 98 -14.23 5.20 10.74
C ARG A 98 -13.99 6.23 11.86
N ARG A 99 -12.85 6.94 11.81
CA ARG A 99 -12.47 7.94 12.81
C ARG A 99 -13.31 9.21 12.70
N LYS A 100 -13.66 9.61 11.47
CA LYS A 100 -14.40 10.83 11.15
C LYS A 100 -13.75 12.08 11.77
N PRO A 101 -12.47 12.34 11.48
CA PRO A 101 -11.86 13.58 11.92
C PRO A 101 -12.53 14.76 11.20
N ASP A 102 -12.61 15.92 11.84
CA ASP A 102 -13.05 17.12 11.17
C ASP A 102 -11.97 17.65 10.22
N SER A 103 -10.69 17.48 10.60
CA SER A 103 -9.55 17.92 9.83
C SER A 103 -8.37 16.94 9.85
N VAL A 104 -7.54 16.99 8.81
CA VAL A 104 -6.28 16.23 8.71
C VAL A 104 -5.15 17.11 8.21
N TRP A 105 -3.96 16.93 8.78
CA TRP A 105 -2.72 17.46 8.24
C TRP A 105 -2.08 16.41 7.33
N ILE A 106 -1.95 16.73 6.05
CA ILE A 106 -1.26 15.85 5.11
C ILE A 106 0.23 16.14 5.18
N PHE A 107 0.96 15.22 5.82
CA PHE A 107 2.41 15.29 5.99
C PHE A 107 3.12 14.73 4.77
N ALA A 108 4.19 15.43 4.36
CA ALA A 108 5.07 15.01 3.28
C ALA A 108 4.37 14.77 1.91
N ALA A 109 3.27 15.49 1.64
CA ALA A 109 2.64 15.49 0.34
C ALA A 109 3.42 16.40 -0.63
N ASP A 110 4.14 15.81 -1.59
CA ASP A 110 4.88 16.58 -2.58
C ASP A 110 4.06 16.88 -3.84
N GLY A 111 3.28 15.96 -4.32
CA GLY A 111 2.46 16.11 -5.54
C GLY A 111 1.34 17.17 -5.46
N GLY A 112 1.33 17.92 -4.36
CA GLY A 112 0.25 18.81 -4.03
C GLY A 112 -1.00 18.08 -3.57
N LEU A 113 -1.84 18.75 -2.82
CA LEU A 113 -3.08 18.20 -2.26
C LEU A 113 -4.01 17.60 -3.33
N GLU A 114 -3.92 18.06 -4.57
CA GLU A 114 -4.73 17.53 -5.68
C GLU A 114 -4.33 16.11 -6.11
N HIS A 115 -3.02 15.79 -6.05
CA HIS A 115 -2.55 14.47 -6.46
C HIS A 115 -3.09 13.36 -5.55
N ASP A 116 -3.20 13.64 -4.27
CA ASP A 116 -3.59 12.66 -3.24
C ASP A 116 -5.06 12.80 -2.83
N ARG A 117 -5.81 13.67 -3.51
CA ARG A 117 -7.20 13.99 -3.23
C ARG A 117 -8.11 12.77 -3.14
N PHE A 118 -7.86 11.75 -3.93
CA PHE A 118 -8.62 10.50 -3.91
C PHE A 118 -8.55 9.75 -2.55
N LEU A 119 -7.57 10.06 -1.68
CA LEU A 119 -7.49 9.47 -0.35
C LEU A 119 -8.53 10.03 0.62
N TYR A 120 -8.95 11.27 0.45
CA TYR A 120 -9.85 11.96 1.38
C TYR A 120 -11.10 12.55 0.73
N GLU A 121 -11.17 12.61 -0.61
CA GLU A 121 -12.31 13.16 -1.33
C GLU A 121 -13.62 12.45 -0.94
N GLY A 122 -14.66 13.25 -0.66
CA GLY A 122 -15.98 12.76 -0.29
C GLY A 122 -16.12 12.32 1.17
N LEU A 123 -15.07 12.44 2.00
CA LEU A 123 -15.14 12.10 3.42
C LEU A 123 -15.61 13.26 4.31
N GLY A 124 -15.76 14.48 3.75
CA GLY A 124 -16.26 15.65 4.48
C GLY A 124 -15.30 16.23 5.50
N LEU A 125 -14.00 15.92 5.38
CA LEU A 125 -12.95 16.44 6.26
C LEU A 125 -12.24 17.64 5.63
N GLU A 126 -11.70 18.51 6.46
CA GLU A 126 -10.88 19.64 6.06
C GLU A 126 -9.40 19.28 5.99
N ILE A 127 -8.68 19.85 5.03
CA ILE A 127 -7.23 19.72 4.94
C ILE A 127 -6.62 20.94 5.59
N GLU A 128 -5.94 20.74 6.70
CA GLU A 128 -5.18 21.76 7.41
C GLU A 128 -3.68 21.44 7.40
N ARG A 129 -2.85 22.45 7.27
CA ARG A 129 -1.41 22.37 7.52
C ARG A 129 -1.10 23.11 8.83
N SER A 130 -1.58 22.53 9.92
CA SER A 130 -1.65 23.20 11.21
C SER A 130 -1.64 22.20 12.35
N PRO A 131 -0.98 22.52 13.48
CA PRO A 131 -1.06 21.72 14.70
C PRO A 131 -2.47 21.62 15.32
N ARG A 132 -3.49 22.22 14.70
CA ARG A 132 -4.88 22.08 15.12
C ARG A 132 -5.62 20.95 14.45
N ALA A 133 -5.01 20.32 13.44
CA ALA A 133 -5.60 19.14 12.79
C ALA A 133 -5.88 18.04 13.82
N ASP A 134 -6.92 17.24 13.59
CA ASP A 134 -7.28 16.14 14.49
C ASP A 134 -6.33 14.95 14.36
N LEU A 135 -5.72 14.79 13.17
CA LEU A 135 -4.72 13.75 12.94
C LEU A 135 -3.79 14.09 11.76
N VAL A 136 -2.70 13.34 11.68
CA VAL A 136 -1.74 13.44 10.57
C VAL A 136 -1.94 12.28 9.62
N LEU A 137 -1.99 12.57 8.33
CA LEU A 137 -1.97 11.60 7.24
C LEU A 137 -0.61 11.64 6.55
N CYS A 138 0.24 10.65 6.82
CA CYS A 138 1.51 10.48 6.13
C CYS A 138 1.32 9.65 4.87
N ILE A 139 1.57 10.25 3.71
CA ILE A 139 1.36 9.60 2.40
C ILE A 139 2.68 9.06 1.83
N GLY A 140 3.77 9.76 2.06
CA GLY A 140 5.09 9.41 1.55
C GLY A 140 6.14 10.47 1.87
N LEU A 141 7.18 10.55 1.06
CA LEU A 141 8.20 11.59 1.10
C LEU A 141 7.87 12.67 0.06
N ARG A 142 8.33 13.92 0.27
CA ARG A 142 8.18 14.99 -0.72
C ARG A 142 9.00 14.68 -1.96
N ASP A 143 10.27 14.33 -1.77
CA ASP A 143 11.14 13.78 -2.81
C ASP A 143 11.83 12.52 -2.28
N GLN A 144 11.45 11.36 -2.81
CA GLN A 144 12.00 10.07 -2.37
C GLN A 144 13.48 9.86 -2.76
N PHE A 145 14.06 10.72 -3.59
CA PHE A 145 15.43 10.59 -4.09
C PHE A 145 16.39 11.62 -3.48
N GLU A 146 15.87 12.77 -3.04
CA GLU A 146 16.69 13.91 -2.60
C GLU A 146 16.52 14.21 -1.09
N ASP A 147 15.35 13.91 -0.51
CA ASP A 147 15.07 14.23 0.89
C ASP A 147 15.81 13.31 1.88
N ASP A 148 16.27 13.90 2.98
CA ASP A 148 16.75 13.17 4.13
C ASP A 148 15.84 13.39 5.37
N PRO A 149 16.03 12.62 6.46
CA PRO A 149 15.20 12.75 7.65
C PRO A 149 15.21 14.14 8.31
N GLU A 150 16.26 14.92 8.12
CA GLU A 150 16.38 16.27 8.72
C GLU A 150 15.42 17.26 8.05
N ASP A 151 15.08 17.06 6.77
CA ASP A 151 14.14 17.93 6.04
C ASP A 151 12.73 17.90 6.64
N TYR A 152 12.42 16.86 7.38
CA TYR A 152 11.11 16.64 8.03
C TYR A 152 11.11 16.96 9.54
N ARG A 153 12.30 17.11 10.17
CA ARG A 153 12.45 17.21 11.62
C ARG A 153 11.60 18.30 12.24
N ALA A 154 11.68 19.53 11.72
CA ALA A 154 10.97 20.67 12.29
C ALA A 154 9.45 20.48 12.24
N GLU A 155 8.92 19.97 11.14
CA GLU A 155 7.49 19.70 10.97
C GLU A 155 7.03 18.55 11.89
N MET A 156 7.84 17.51 12.03
CA MET A 156 7.56 16.40 12.95
C MET A 156 7.59 16.84 14.43
N GLU A 157 8.54 17.69 14.81
CA GLU A 157 8.62 18.24 16.17
C GLU A 157 7.40 19.11 16.50
N GLU A 158 6.90 19.88 15.54
CA GLU A 158 5.67 20.66 15.68
C GLU A 158 4.46 19.76 15.91
N MET A 159 4.32 18.67 15.11
CA MET A 159 3.24 17.70 15.26
C MET A 159 3.28 17.01 16.62
N VAL A 160 4.47 16.57 17.05
CA VAL A 160 4.67 15.91 18.35
C VAL A 160 4.34 16.88 19.50
N ALA A 161 4.78 18.15 19.42
CA ALA A 161 4.48 19.17 20.42
C ALA A 161 2.98 19.46 20.52
N ALA A 162 2.25 19.34 19.41
CA ALA A 162 0.80 19.49 19.37
C ALA A 162 0.03 18.22 19.83
N GLY A 163 0.73 17.10 20.05
CA GLY A 163 0.12 15.82 20.44
C GLY A 163 -0.65 15.13 19.31
N LEU A 164 -0.33 15.46 18.05
CA LEU A 164 -0.94 14.82 16.90
C LEU A 164 -0.48 13.35 16.75
N THR A 165 -1.39 12.51 16.28
CA THR A 165 -1.15 11.06 16.06
C THR A 165 -1.53 10.62 14.64
#